data_176f772bf5c40170368bb2ef937b9a68
#
_entry.id   176f772bf5c40170368bb2ef937b9a68
#
_cell.length_a   1.000
_cell.length_b   1.000
_cell.length_c   1.000
_cell.angle_alpha   90.00
_cell.angle_beta   90.00
_cell.angle_gamma   90.00
#
_symmetry.space_group_name_H-M   'P 1'
#
loop_
_entity.id
_entity.type
_entity.pdbx_description
1 polymer ?
#
loop_
_entity_poly.entity_id
_entity_poly.type
_entity_poly.pdbx_seq_one_letter_code
_entity_poly.pdbx_strand_id
1 'polypeptide(L)'
;MKNCSKYTATQKGRQGVFEAITPEDVATLIYTSGTSGAPKGVMLTHRNLLHQINNMWEIVPAVPGDRFLSMLPPWHAYERSAEYFILTHGTQQIYSSVKYLKADLQKYQPHYVFSVPLVYETLYSSIQRQISSSSPARKTVALALIKISLLYMEAKKIFEGTVLSKNPVKPSSISYMFNCLWARIVAALLWPLHNLANMLVYKKIHSTIGISKAAISGGGSLPMHVDKFFEAIGIKVQNGYGLTETSPAVAARRPFCNVLGTVGHPIKHTEIKIVDIETGEVLPDGSKGIVKIKGPPVMKGYYKNPSATNNALDQEGWFNTGDIGWIAPHHATGPSRKCGGILVLEGRAKDTIVLATGENVEPAELEEIASRSSLIDQIMVIGQDRRRLGAIVVPNNNEALAAAKRKSSLDGNNDEAKDTVMNLLYDELRTWMAGCSFQIGPILVVEEPFTIDNGLMTPTMKIRRDRVAAKYQSEIEALYE
;
A
#
# COMPACT_ATOMS: atom_id res chain seq x y z
N MET A 1 23.93 3.58 26.28
CA MET A 1 22.94 3.39 27.35
C MET A 1 23.65 3.26 28.69
N LYS A 2 24.11 4.35 29.23
CA LYS A 2 24.60 4.42 30.63
C LYS A 2 23.94 5.64 31.23
N ASN A 3 23.24 5.48 32.35
CA ASN A 3 22.60 6.48 33.22
C ASN A 3 21.10 6.76 32.99
N CYS A 4 20.26 5.75 33.10
CA CYS A 4 18.85 5.97 33.45
C CYS A 4 18.53 5.62 34.93
N SER A 5 19.53 5.41 35.76
CA SER A 5 19.36 4.98 37.17
C SER A 5 19.36 6.12 38.19
N LYS A 6 19.22 7.39 37.79
CA LYS A 6 19.32 8.53 38.72
C LYS A 6 18.08 9.43 38.82
N TYR A 7 16.91 8.95 38.45
CA TYR A 7 15.67 9.65 38.82
C TYR A 7 14.85 8.82 39.81
N THR A 8 15.41 8.58 40.99
CA THR A 8 14.60 8.26 42.15
C THR A 8 14.11 9.60 42.73
N ALA A 9 12.90 9.99 42.37
CA ALA A 9 12.20 11.06 43.08
C ALA A 9 11.86 10.53 44.46
N THR A 10 12.60 10.98 45.45
CA THR A 10 12.30 10.80 46.87
C THR A 10 11.05 11.61 47.23
N GLN A 11 9.87 11.07 47.04
CA GLN A 11 8.66 11.50 47.73
C GLN A 11 8.61 10.73 49.07
N LYS A 12 8.85 11.42 50.18
CA LYS A 12 8.53 10.93 51.52
C LYS A 12 7.06 10.51 51.57
N GLY A 13 6.80 9.20 51.69
CA GLY A 13 5.50 8.75 52.16
C GLY A 13 4.81 7.59 51.45
N ARG A 14 5.34 7.02 50.37
CA ARG A 14 4.86 5.72 49.83
C ARG A 14 6.05 4.95 49.29
N GLN A 15 6.50 3.92 49.99
CA GLN A 15 7.28 2.83 49.43
C GLN A 15 6.34 2.05 48.47
N GLY A 16 6.15 2.53 47.24
CA GLY A 16 5.65 1.73 46.18
C GLY A 16 6.78 0.80 45.75
N VAL A 17 6.63 -0.49 45.93
CA VAL A 17 7.46 -1.48 45.26
C VAL A 17 7.17 -1.34 43.78
N PHE A 18 8.02 -0.63 43.04
CA PHE A 18 7.97 -0.60 41.60
C PHE A 18 8.51 -1.96 41.11
N GLU A 19 7.64 -2.83 40.66
CA GLU A 19 8.07 -4.01 39.93
C GLU A 19 8.91 -3.58 38.74
N ALA A 20 10.07 -4.23 38.55
CA ALA A 20 10.95 -3.93 37.44
C ALA A 20 10.25 -4.29 36.11
N ILE A 21 10.05 -3.29 35.26
CA ILE A 21 9.48 -3.50 33.92
C ILE A 21 10.44 -4.36 33.11
N THR A 22 9.91 -5.44 32.52
CA THR A 22 10.65 -6.36 31.67
C THR A 22 10.29 -6.17 30.18
N PRO A 23 11.13 -6.59 29.25
CA PRO A 23 10.79 -6.55 27.81
C PRO A 23 9.52 -7.34 27.45
N GLU A 24 9.13 -8.33 28.25
CA GLU A 24 7.97 -9.19 28.01
C GLU A 24 6.66 -8.63 28.59
N ASP A 25 6.74 -7.53 29.34
CA ASP A 25 5.55 -6.87 29.86
C ASP A 25 4.76 -6.22 28.71
N VAL A 26 3.44 -6.25 28.82
CA VAL A 26 2.56 -5.62 27.84
C VAL A 26 2.67 -4.10 27.96
N ALA A 27 3.21 -3.48 26.94
CA ALA A 27 3.38 -2.04 26.86
C ALA A 27 2.10 -1.33 26.40
N THR A 28 1.29 -1.99 25.56
CA THR A 28 0.07 -1.39 24.99
C THR A 28 -0.93 -2.45 24.55
N LEU A 29 -2.22 -2.05 24.57
CA LEU A 29 -3.33 -2.77 23.96
C LEU A 29 -3.84 -1.92 22.80
N ILE A 30 -3.91 -2.54 21.61
CA ILE A 30 -4.46 -1.88 20.42
C ILE A 30 -5.62 -2.72 19.92
N TYR A 31 -6.81 -2.14 19.88
CA TYR A 31 -8.00 -2.82 19.39
C TYR A 31 -8.09 -2.74 17.87
N THR A 32 -8.29 -3.89 17.24
CA THR A 32 -8.56 -4.01 15.81
C THR A 32 -10.03 -4.37 15.59
N SER A 33 -10.62 -3.87 14.51
CA SER A 33 -11.93 -4.33 14.07
C SER A 33 -11.77 -5.77 13.57
N GLY A 34 -12.02 -6.74 14.43
CA GLY A 34 -11.95 -8.15 14.05
C GLY A 34 -12.91 -8.44 12.89
N THR A 35 -12.53 -9.34 12.02
CA THR A 35 -13.36 -9.82 10.90
C THR A 35 -14.62 -10.58 11.34
N SER A 36 -14.72 -10.91 12.62
CA SER A 36 -15.89 -11.53 13.27
C SER A 36 -16.82 -10.50 13.94
N GLY A 37 -16.66 -9.21 13.66
CA GLY A 37 -17.49 -8.12 14.18
C GLY A 37 -17.08 -7.58 15.56
N ALA A 38 -16.55 -8.39 16.47
CA ALA A 38 -16.11 -7.92 17.78
C ALA A 38 -14.63 -7.46 17.75
N PRO A 39 -14.31 -6.26 18.28
CA PRO A 39 -12.94 -5.78 18.36
C PRO A 39 -12.05 -6.72 19.19
N LYS A 40 -10.83 -6.99 18.69
CA LYS A 40 -9.82 -7.80 19.40
C LYS A 40 -8.72 -6.91 19.92
N GLY A 41 -8.40 -7.00 21.20
CA GLY A 41 -7.31 -6.25 21.82
C GLY A 41 -5.97 -6.95 21.60
N VAL A 42 -5.13 -6.44 20.73
CA VAL A 42 -3.78 -6.93 20.45
C VAL A 42 -2.85 -6.51 21.56
N MET A 43 -2.20 -7.46 22.24
CA MET A 43 -1.21 -7.22 23.30
C MET A 43 0.18 -7.08 22.69
N LEU A 44 0.75 -5.88 22.73
CA LEU A 44 2.12 -5.62 22.30
C LEU A 44 3.02 -5.38 23.50
N THR A 45 4.15 -6.08 23.55
CA THR A 45 5.15 -5.97 24.62
C THR A 45 6.16 -4.86 24.33
N HIS A 46 6.95 -4.47 25.34
CA HIS A 46 8.07 -3.58 25.14
C HIS A 46 9.08 -4.14 24.13
N ARG A 47 9.34 -5.45 24.13
CA ARG A 47 10.19 -6.12 23.13
C ARG A 47 9.68 -5.92 21.70
N ASN A 48 8.37 -6.07 21.48
CA ASN A 48 7.77 -5.88 20.16
C ASN A 48 8.05 -4.47 19.61
N LEU A 49 7.80 -3.44 20.43
CA LEU A 49 7.99 -2.03 20.02
C LEU A 49 9.47 -1.68 19.85
N LEU A 50 10.33 -2.14 20.75
CA LEU A 50 11.78 -1.92 20.66
C LEU A 50 12.38 -2.58 19.41
N HIS A 51 11.87 -3.75 19.01
CA HIS A 51 12.30 -4.39 17.77
C HIS A 51 12.04 -3.49 16.56
N GLN A 52 10.86 -2.86 16.47
CA GLN A 52 10.54 -1.92 15.40
C GLN A 52 11.52 -0.74 15.39
N ILE A 53 11.66 -0.05 16.52
CA ILE A 53 12.53 1.13 16.66
C ILE A 53 13.96 0.82 16.23
N ASN A 54 14.50 -0.31 16.67
CA ASN A 54 15.89 -0.69 16.42
C ASN A 54 16.18 -1.10 14.96
N ASN A 55 15.15 -1.51 14.22
CA ASN A 55 15.33 -2.04 12.85
C ASN A 55 14.76 -1.14 11.74
N MET A 56 13.98 -0.10 12.07
CA MET A 56 13.43 0.82 11.07
C MET A 56 14.50 1.68 10.38
N TRP A 57 15.66 1.87 10.99
CA TRP A 57 16.73 2.69 10.38
C TRP A 57 17.22 2.18 9.03
N GLU A 58 17.19 0.87 8.80
CA GLU A 58 17.54 0.30 7.48
C GLU A 58 16.55 0.70 6.38
N ILE A 59 15.32 1.05 6.77
CA ILE A 59 14.25 1.47 5.87
C ILE A 59 14.27 3.00 5.74
N VAL A 60 14.41 3.68 6.87
CA VAL A 60 14.36 5.13 6.98
C VAL A 60 15.66 5.59 7.67
N PRO A 61 16.75 5.83 6.92
CA PRO A 61 18.03 6.26 7.49
C PRO A 61 17.97 7.73 7.93
N ALA A 62 17.18 7.96 8.98
CA ALA A 62 17.00 9.28 9.57
C ALA A 62 18.21 9.73 10.36
N VAL A 63 18.50 11.02 10.30
CA VAL A 63 19.57 11.68 11.08
C VAL A 63 18.97 12.78 11.95
N PRO A 64 19.62 13.14 13.08
CA PRO A 64 19.16 14.24 13.92
C PRO A 64 18.88 15.52 13.12
N GLY A 65 17.74 16.15 13.35
CA GLY A 65 17.29 17.34 12.60
C GLY A 65 16.45 17.04 11.35
N ASP A 66 16.32 15.79 10.94
CA ASP A 66 15.34 15.43 9.91
C ASP A 66 13.90 15.73 10.36
N ARG A 67 13.08 16.17 9.43
CA ARG A 67 11.66 16.51 9.66
C ARG A 67 10.78 15.40 9.14
N PHE A 68 9.88 14.93 9.99
CA PHE A 68 8.83 13.96 9.66
C PHE A 68 7.46 14.63 9.73
N LEU A 69 6.64 14.41 8.71
CA LEU A 69 5.24 14.79 8.73
C LEU A 69 4.40 13.59 9.13
N SER A 70 3.69 13.72 10.26
CA SER A 70 2.82 12.73 10.87
C SER A 70 1.36 13.15 10.72
N MET A 71 0.53 12.26 10.19
CA MET A 71 -0.89 12.52 9.94
C MET A 71 -1.81 11.34 10.25
N LEU A 72 -1.21 10.19 10.55
CA LEU A 72 -1.96 8.98 10.87
C LEU A 72 -2.44 9.02 12.32
N PRO A 73 -3.47 8.22 12.67
CA PRO A 73 -3.98 8.16 14.04
C PRO A 73 -2.92 7.64 15.02
N PRO A 74 -2.58 8.37 16.11
CA PRO A 74 -1.50 7.99 17.04
C PRO A 74 -1.83 6.74 17.87
N TRP A 75 -3.10 6.33 17.92
CA TRP A 75 -3.50 5.07 18.56
C TRP A 75 -3.31 3.85 17.65
N HIS A 76 -3.04 4.03 16.36
CA HIS A 76 -2.74 2.95 15.44
C HIS A 76 -1.27 2.53 15.57
N ALA A 77 -1.00 1.21 15.50
CA ALA A 77 0.34 0.66 15.67
C ALA A 77 1.37 1.29 14.72
N TYR A 78 0.97 1.66 13.50
CA TYR A 78 1.84 2.25 12.50
C TYR A 78 2.37 3.62 12.93
N GLU A 79 1.49 4.55 13.29
CA GLU A 79 1.90 5.89 13.71
C GLU A 79 2.66 5.82 15.03
N ARG A 80 2.18 5.04 16.00
CA ARG A 80 2.83 4.88 17.30
C ARG A 80 4.28 4.41 17.19
N SER A 81 4.54 3.40 16.35
CA SER A 81 5.92 2.92 16.15
C SER A 81 6.77 3.94 15.40
N ALA A 82 6.18 4.68 14.46
CA ALA A 82 6.84 5.78 13.77
C ALA A 82 7.21 6.91 14.75
N GLU A 83 6.31 7.33 15.63
CA GLU A 83 6.58 8.35 16.67
C GLU A 83 7.74 7.95 17.58
N TYR A 84 7.74 6.70 18.07
CA TYR A 84 8.83 6.21 18.91
C TYR A 84 10.17 6.20 18.17
N PHE A 85 10.16 5.82 16.89
CA PHE A 85 11.35 5.89 16.04
C PHE A 85 11.83 7.32 15.85
N ILE A 86 10.93 8.26 15.53
CA ILE A 86 11.21 9.69 15.33
C ILE A 86 11.88 10.28 16.58
N LEU A 87 11.26 10.05 17.75
CA LEU A 87 11.76 10.56 19.03
C LEU A 87 13.12 9.95 19.39
N THR A 88 13.33 8.66 19.16
CA THR A 88 14.57 7.95 19.50
C THR A 88 15.75 8.42 18.66
N HIS A 89 15.53 8.89 17.43
CA HIS A 89 16.57 9.34 16.51
C HIS A 89 16.84 10.86 16.56
N GLY A 90 16.24 11.58 17.50
CA GLY A 90 16.45 13.02 17.65
C GLY A 90 15.99 13.83 16.45
N THR A 91 14.93 13.37 15.80
CA THR A 91 14.35 14.01 14.62
C THR A 91 13.13 14.84 15.02
N GLN A 92 12.69 15.73 14.14
CA GLN A 92 11.56 16.62 14.38
C GLN A 92 10.27 16.00 13.85
N GLN A 93 9.25 15.91 14.70
CA GLN A 93 7.90 15.50 14.31
C GLN A 93 7.02 16.71 14.10
N ILE A 94 6.31 16.73 12.95
CA ILE A 94 5.35 17.77 12.57
C ILE A 94 3.99 17.09 12.42
N TYR A 95 3.05 17.42 13.31
CA TYR A 95 1.69 16.90 13.23
C TYR A 95 0.88 17.67 12.20
N SER A 96 0.17 16.94 11.36
CA SER A 96 -0.72 17.46 10.32
C SER A 96 -2.04 16.66 10.28
N SER A 97 -2.85 16.94 9.30
CA SER A 97 -4.06 16.18 8.98
C SER A 97 -4.27 16.16 7.47
N VAL A 98 -5.13 15.25 7.00
CA VAL A 98 -5.46 15.14 5.56
C VAL A 98 -5.91 16.49 4.98
N LYS A 99 -6.67 17.28 5.74
CA LYS A 99 -7.17 18.60 5.34
C LYS A 99 -6.03 19.59 5.05
N TYR A 100 -4.97 19.58 5.85
CA TYR A 100 -3.87 20.54 5.76
C TYR A 100 -2.64 19.99 5.06
N LEU A 101 -2.64 18.71 4.68
CA LEU A 101 -1.50 18.00 4.13
C LEU A 101 -0.76 18.78 3.03
N LYS A 102 -1.48 19.25 2.02
CA LYS A 102 -0.87 19.94 0.88
C LYS A 102 -0.17 21.24 1.30
N ALA A 103 -0.79 22.01 2.18
CA ALA A 103 -0.21 23.27 2.69
C ALA A 103 1.00 22.99 3.58
N ASP A 104 0.92 21.97 4.43
CA ASP A 104 1.98 21.60 5.36
C ASP A 104 3.19 20.97 4.65
N LEU A 105 2.97 20.16 3.62
CA LEU A 105 4.04 19.65 2.77
C LEU A 105 4.83 20.79 2.13
N GLN A 106 4.15 21.80 1.60
CA GLN A 106 4.79 22.97 1.00
C GLN A 106 5.51 23.85 2.04
N LYS A 107 4.88 24.06 3.20
CA LYS A 107 5.39 24.92 4.26
C LYS A 107 6.62 24.33 4.94
N TYR A 108 6.54 23.05 5.32
CA TYR A 108 7.55 22.41 6.16
C TYR A 108 8.59 21.63 5.36
N GLN A 109 8.31 21.26 4.12
CA GLN A 109 9.20 20.48 3.24
C GLN A 109 9.86 19.33 4.00
N PRO A 110 9.06 18.35 4.48
CA PRO A 110 9.57 17.28 5.33
C PRO A 110 10.57 16.40 4.59
N HIS A 111 11.53 15.82 5.34
CA HIS A 111 12.43 14.83 4.79
C HIS A 111 11.71 13.51 4.55
N TYR A 112 10.83 13.15 5.48
CA TYR A 112 10.06 11.90 5.42
C TYR A 112 8.58 12.13 5.72
N VAL A 113 7.74 11.29 5.09
CA VAL A 113 6.29 11.26 5.35
C VAL A 113 5.88 9.81 5.54
N PHE A 114 5.31 9.48 6.70
CA PHE A 114 4.62 8.21 6.92
C PHE A 114 3.14 8.37 6.56
N SER A 115 2.64 7.54 5.62
CA SER A 115 1.24 7.65 5.21
C SER A 115 0.70 6.34 4.63
N VAL A 116 -0.55 6.38 4.21
CA VAL A 116 -1.26 5.27 3.57
C VAL A 116 -1.34 5.49 2.05
N PRO A 117 -1.57 4.43 1.25
CA PRO A 117 -1.61 4.51 -0.21
C PRO A 117 -2.54 5.59 -0.75
N LEU A 118 -3.75 5.74 -0.18
CA LEU A 118 -4.75 6.73 -0.61
C LEU A 118 -4.21 8.18 -0.62
N VAL A 119 -3.27 8.50 0.25
CA VAL A 119 -2.63 9.82 0.26
C VAL A 119 -1.77 10.01 -0.99
N TYR A 120 -1.01 8.99 -1.38
CA TYR A 120 -0.20 9.04 -2.60
C TYR A 120 -1.04 9.04 -3.86
N GLU A 121 -2.16 8.32 -3.87
CA GLU A 121 -3.17 8.35 -4.93
C GLU A 121 -3.77 9.75 -5.08
N THR A 122 -4.09 10.40 -3.97
CA THR A 122 -4.61 11.77 -3.95
C THR A 122 -3.58 12.78 -4.49
N LEU A 123 -2.31 12.65 -4.11
CA LEU A 123 -1.22 13.47 -4.64
C LEU A 123 -1.03 13.23 -6.14
N TYR A 124 -1.01 11.96 -6.57
CA TYR A 124 -0.94 11.57 -7.97
C TYR A 124 -2.08 12.21 -8.78
N SER A 125 -3.33 12.03 -8.35
CA SER A 125 -4.52 12.57 -9.02
C SER A 125 -4.52 14.10 -9.08
N SER A 126 -4.02 14.77 -8.02
CA SER A 126 -3.85 16.22 -8.01
C SER A 126 -2.84 16.69 -9.07
N ILE A 127 -1.72 15.97 -9.21
CA ILE A 127 -0.70 16.26 -10.22
C ILE A 127 -1.24 16.02 -11.64
N GLN A 128 -1.93 14.90 -11.86
CA GLN A 128 -2.53 14.58 -13.15
C GLN A 128 -3.56 15.65 -13.57
N ARG A 129 -4.39 16.12 -12.65
CA ARG A 129 -5.31 17.25 -12.89
C ARG A 129 -4.58 18.52 -13.27
N GLN A 130 -3.48 18.84 -12.56
CA GLN A 130 -2.67 20.03 -12.87
C GLN A 130 -2.01 19.95 -14.26
N ILE A 131 -1.54 18.76 -14.65
CA ILE A 131 -1.01 18.52 -16.00
C ILE A 131 -2.14 18.66 -17.04
N SER A 132 -3.29 18.08 -16.78
CA SER A 132 -4.44 18.10 -17.71
C SER A 132 -5.05 19.48 -17.89
N SER A 133 -5.01 20.34 -16.88
CA SER A 133 -5.48 21.74 -16.95
C SER A 133 -4.48 22.71 -17.56
N SER A 134 -3.26 22.25 -17.87
CA SER A 134 -2.25 23.09 -18.53
C SER A 134 -2.54 23.26 -20.04
N SER A 135 -1.84 24.17 -20.71
CA SER A 135 -1.99 24.36 -22.17
C SER A 135 -1.71 23.05 -22.93
N PRO A 136 -2.38 22.79 -24.08
CA PRO A 136 -2.23 21.54 -24.85
C PRO A 136 -0.78 21.16 -25.10
N ALA A 137 0.07 22.12 -25.48
CA ALA A 137 1.50 21.89 -25.71
C ALA A 137 2.24 21.45 -24.44
N ARG A 138 2.01 22.12 -23.31
CA ARG A 138 2.61 21.73 -22.01
C ARG A 138 2.15 20.37 -21.54
N LYS A 139 0.86 20.06 -21.66
CA LYS A 139 0.29 18.74 -21.37
C LYS A 139 0.98 17.65 -22.17
N THR A 140 1.04 17.80 -23.50
CA THR A 140 1.65 16.82 -24.39
C THR A 140 3.12 16.58 -24.05
N VAL A 141 3.88 17.65 -23.84
CA VAL A 141 5.31 17.56 -23.46
C VAL A 141 5.47 16.86 -22.11
N ALA A 142 4.68 17.22 -21.11
CA ALA A 142 4.78 16.62 -19.78
C ALA A 142 4.48 15.10 -19.83
N LEU A 143 3.40 14.69 -20.51
CA LEU A 143 3.03 13.28 -20.65
C LEU A 143 4.07 12.49 -21.46
N ALA A 144 4.60 13.06 -22.55
CA ALA A 144 5.67 12.43 -23.32
C ALA A 144 6.94 12.22 -22.49
N LEU A 145 7.37 13.23 -21.70
CA LEU A 145 8.54 13.14 -20.85
C LEU A 145 8.35 12.13 -19.70
N ILE A 146 7.16 12.05 -19.11
CA ILE A 146 6.85 11.03 -18.10
C ILE A 146 6.94 9.64 -18.73
N LYS A 147 6.37 9.41 -19.92
CA LYS A 147 6.46 8.13 -20.63
C LYS A 147 7.92 7.75 -20.96
N ILE A 148 8.73 8.70 -21.39
CA ILE A 148 10.17 8.48 -21.61
C ILE A 148 10.87 8.07 -20.31
N SER A 149 10.56 8.72 -19.20
CA SER A 149 11.16 8.39 -17.90
C SER A 149 10.73 7.00 -17.41
N LEU A 150 9.49 6.59 -17.66
CA LEU A 150 9.04 5.22 -17.36
C LEU A 150 9.83 4.19 -18.16
N LEU A 151 10.04 4.40 -19.48
CA LEU A 151 10.84 3.53 -20.32
C LEU A 151 12.31 3.48 -19.86
N TYR A 152 12.88 4.63 -19.48
CA TYR A 152 14.22 4.71 -18.90
C TYR A 152 14.33 3.86 -17.62
N MET A 153 13.37 3.98 -16.70
CA MET A 153 13.35 3.21 -15.46
C MET A 153 13.17 1.71 -15.71
N GLU A 154 12.31 1.31 -16.64
CA GLU A 154 12.17 -0.13 -17.00
C GLU A 154 13.48 -0.70 -17.58
N ALA A 155 14.17 0.02 -18.47
CA ALA A 155 15.47 -0.40 -18.95
C ALA A 155 16.51 -0.48 -17.80
N LYS A 156 16.49 0.49 -16.90
CA LYS A 156 17.40 0.57 -15.74
C LYS A 156 17.25 -0.65 -14.83
N LYS A 157 16.03 -1.09 -14.54
CA LYS A 157 15.74 -2.26 -13.69
C LYS A 157 16.44 -3.54 -14.18
N ILE A 158 16.55 -3.73 -15.50
CA ILE A 158 17.14 -4.94 -16.09
C ILE A 158 18.62 -5.07 -15.70
N PHE A 159 19.41 -4.02 -15.89
CA PHE A 159 20.83 -4.09 -15.57
C PHE A 159 21.15 -3.84 -14.09
N GLU A 160 20.26 -3.21 -13.33
CA GLU A 160 20.36 -3.09 -11.87
C GLU A 160 20.02 -4.39 -11.15
N GLY A 161 19.26 -5.29 -11.79
CA GLY A 161 18.89 -6.58 -11.23
C GLY A 161 17.68 -6.51 -10.31
N THR A 162 16.77 -5.58 -10.57
CA THR A 162 15.56 -5.31 -9.76
C THR A 162 14.26 -5.67 -10.50
N VAL A 163 14.34 -6.53 -11.52
CA VAL A 163 13.15 -7.06 -12.21
C VAL A 163 12.55 -8.19 -11.38
N LEU A 164 11.32 -8.02 -10.95
CA LEU A 164 10.61 -9.03 -10.16
C LEU A 164 10.24 -10.24 -11.04
N SER A 165 10.45 -11.46 -10.52
CA SER A 165 10.11 -12.71 -11.19
C SER A 165 9.61 -13.75 -10.19
N LYS A 166 8.56 -14.48 -10.55
CA LYS A 166 8.08 -15.69 -9.83
C LYS A 166 8.85 -16.94 -10.23
N ASN A 167 9.50 -16.92 -11.40
CA ASN A 167 10.11 -18.11 -11.95
C ASN A 167 11.43 -18.43 -11.24
N PRO A 168 11.60 -19.62 -10.64
CA PRO A 168 12.84 -20.05 -10.01
C PRO A 168 13.93 -20.42 -11.02
N VAL A 169 13.57 -20.63 -12.30
CA VAL A 169 14.53 -21.00 -13.34
C VAL A 169 15.39 -19.80 -13.72
N LYS A 170 16.70 -19.99 -13.69
CA LYS A 170 17.65 -18.95 -14.11
C LYS A 170 17.54 -18.69 -15.60
N PRO A 171 17.45 -17.43 -16.04
CA PRO A 171 17.59 -17.11 -17.45
C PRO A 171 18.97 -17.50 -17.97
N SER A 172 19.05 -17.88 -19.26
CA SER A 172 20.32 -18.17 -19.91
C SER A 172 21.28 -16.97 -19.76
N SER A 173 22.53 -17.25 -19.38
CA SER A 173 23.54 -16.19 -19.18
C SER A 173 23.77 -15.37 -20.45
N ILE A 174 23.73 -16.01 -21.62
CA ILE A 174 23.93 -15.35 -22.91
C ILE A 174 22.75 -14.41 -23.20
N SER A 175 21.51 -14.89 -23.05
CA SER A 175 20.30 -14.08 -23.23
C SER A 175 20.29 -12.89 -22.27
N TYR A 176 20.68 -13.10 -21.01
CA TYR A 176 20.78 -12.02 -20.03
C TYR A 176 21.83 -10.98 -20.44
N MET A 177 23.01 -11.40 -20.91
CA MET A 177 24.05 -10.46 -21.36
C MET A 177 23.56 -9.55 -22.50
N PHE A 178 22.90 -10.12 -23.50
CA PHE A 178 22.31 -9.35 -24.60
C PHE A 178 21.23 -8.39 -24.11
N ASN A 179 20.31 -8.86 -23.28
CA ASN A 179 19.24 -8.03 -22.72
C ASN A 179 19.82 -6.91 -21.84
N CYS A 180 20.85 -7.20 -21.06
CA CYS A 180 21.51 -6.22 -20.19
C CYS A 180 22.25 -5.15 -21.02
N LEU A 181 22.96 -5.56 -22.10
CA LEU A 181 23.65 -4.63 -23.00
C LEU A 181 22.63 -3.72 -23.72
N TRP A 182 21.57 -4.35 -24.28
CA TRP A 182 20.49 -3.60 -24.92
C TRP A 182 19.81 -2.61 -23.97
N ALA A 183 19.48 -3.06 -22.77
CA ALA A 183 18.88 -2.20 -21.75
C ALA A 183 19.79 -1.02 -21.36
N ARG A 184 21.12 -1.22 -21.30
CA ARG A 184 22.08 -0.12 -21.07
C ARG A 184 22.11 0.88 -22.21
N ILE A 185 22.08 0.40 -23.46
CA ILE A 185 22.04 1.27 -24.65
C ILE A 185 20.75 2.11 -24.62
N VAL A 186 19.61 1.47 -24.41
CA VAL A 186 18.30 2.17 -24.31
C VAL A 186 18.32 3.19 -23.18
N ALA A 187 18.82 2.83 -22.00
CA ALA A 187 18.91 3.74 -20.87
C ALA A 187 19.85 4.93 -21.18
N ALA A 188 20.99 4.71 -21.84
CA ALA A 188 21.92 5.75 -22.22
C ALA A 188 21.28 6.75 -23.23
N LEU A 189 20.51 6.25 -24.19
CA LEU A 189 19.80 7.07 -25.16
C LEU A 189 18.66 7.89 -24.51
N LEU A 190 17.95 7.31 -23.54
CA LEU A 190 16.83 7.97 -22.87
C LEU A 190 17.26 8.89 -21.72
N TRP A 191 18.47 8.70 -21.15
CA TRP A 191 18.97 9.47 -20.01
C TRP A 191 18.98 10.99 -20.22
N PRO A 192 19.42 11.57 -21.37
CA PRO A 192 19.36 13.00 -21.58
C PRO A 192 17.94 13.58 -21.55
N LEU A 193 16.98 12.83 -22.13
CA LEU A 193 15.57 13.20 -22.13
C LEU A 193 14.94 13.09 -20.73
N HIS A 194 15.32 12.06 -19.97
CA HIS A 194 14.93 11.95 -18.56
C HIS A 194 15.47 13.11 -17.71
N ASN A 195 16.74 13.53 -17.92
CA ASN A 195 17.29 14.70 -17.26
C ASN A 195 16.58 16.01 -17.66
N LEU A 196 16.21 16.13 -18.93
CA LEU A 196 15.40 17.26 -19.41
C LEU A 196 14.03 17.28 -18.71
N ALA A 197 13.38 16.11 -18.58
CA ALA A 197 12.14 15.96 -17.84
C ALA A 197 12.28 16.44 -16.39
N ASN A 198 13.39 16.05 -15.73
CA ASN A 198 13.68 16.48 -14.37
C ASN A 198 13.78 18.01 -14.26
N MET A 199 14.46 18.66 -15.22
CA MET A 199 14.63 20.12 -15.21
C MET A 199 13.31 20.87 -15.50
N LEU A 200 12.53 20.42 -16.49
CA LEU A 200 11.36 21.15 -17.00
C LEU A 200 10.07 20.84 -16.25
N VAL A 201 9.91 19.60 -15.76
CA VAL A 201 8.65 19.10 -15.20
C VAL A 201 8.80 18.72 -13.73
N TYR A 202 9.78 17.85 -13.40
CA TYR A 202 9.81 17.20 -12.08
C TYR A 202 10.24 18.16 -10.97
N LYS A 203 11.12 19.10 -11.20
CA LYS A 203 11.48 20.13 -10.20
C LYS A 203 10.26 20.89 -9.70
N LYS A 204 9.31 21.21 -10.59
CA LYS A 204 8.06 21.88 -10.22
C LYS A 204 7.15 20.96 -9.41
N ILE A 205 7.06 19.68 -9.77
CA ILE A 205 6.30 18.68 -9.03
C ILE A 205 6.93 18.49 -7.64
N HIS A 206 8.24 18.33 -7.54
CA HIS A 206 8.96 18.17 -6.28
C HIS A 206 8.72 19.36 -5.34
N SER A 207 8.78 20.60 -5.85
CA SER A 207 8.50 21.79 -5.02
C SER A 207 7.05 21.85 -4.53
N THR A 208 6.12 21.25 -5.29
CA THR A 208 4.70 21.18 -4.90
C THR A 208 4.45 20.09 -3.86
N ILE A 209 5.11 18.93 -3.99
CA ILE A 209 4.98 17.82 -3.05
C ILE A 209 5.79 18.06 -1.78
N GLY A 210 6.98 18.67 -1.87
CA GLY A 210 7.77 19.08 -0.72
C GLY A 210 8.48 17.95 0.04
N ILE A 211 8.38 16.68 -0.38
CA ILE A 211 9.09 15.54 0.24
C ILE A 211 10.52 15.48 -0.30
N SER A 212 11.53 15.57 0.58
CA SER A 212 12.91 15.72 0.15
C SER A 212 13.75 14.44 0.16
N LYS A 213 13.44 13.43 1.00
CA LYS A 213 14.19 12.17 1.07
C LYS A 213 13.37 10.97 0.62
N ALA A 214 12.29 10.65 1.35
CA ALA A 214 11.44 9.52 1.01
C ALA A 214 10.02 9.65 1.56
N ALA A 215 9.09 8.99 0.89
CA ALA A 215 7.74 8.75 1.33
C ALA A 215 7.60 7.27 1.74
N ILE A 216 6.99 6.98 2.89
CA ILE A 216 6.77 5.63 3.37
C ILE A 216 5.28 5.32 3.29
N SER A 217 4.93 4.33 2.48
CA SER A 217 3.57 3.85 2.31
C SER A 217 3.35 2.56 3.09
N GLY A 218 2.29 2.49 3.86
CA GLY A 218 1.95 1.28 4.61
C GLY A 218 0.47 1.20 4.92
N GLY A 219 0.03 0.05 5.42
CA GLY A 219 -1.34 -0.14 5.83
C GLY A 219 -2.34 -0.47 4.71
N GLY A 220 -1.94 -0.50 3.46
CA GLY A 220 -2.76 -0.87 2.31
C GLY A 220 -1.91 -1.19 1.08
N SER A 221 -2.55 -1.64 0.00
CA SER A 221 -1.87 -1.88 -1.28
C SER A 221 -1.60 -0.55 -1.98
N LEU A 222 -0.35 -0.34 -2.41
CA LEU A 222 0.03 0.82 -3.20
C LEU A 222 -0.19 0.49 -4.69
N PRO A 223 -1.10 1.20 -5.39
CA PRO A 223 -1.37 0.92 -6.79
C PRO A 223 -0.12 1.04 -7.66
N MET A 224 0.08 0.07 -8.56
CA MET A 224 1.28 -0.02 -9.40
C MET A 224 1.49 1.22 -10.28
N HIS A 225 0.41 1.83 -10.78
CA HIS A 225 0.52 3.03 -11.62
C HIS A 225 0.98 4.26 -10.82
N VAL A 226 0.57 4.36 -9.55
CA VAL A 226 1.02 5.41 -8.61
C VAL A 226 2.49 5.20 -8.27
N ASP A 227 2.87 3.97 -7.93
CA ASP A 227 4.23 3.56 -7.59
C ASP A 227 5.21 3.85 -8.75
N LYS A 228 4.85 3.45 -9.98
CA LYS A 228 5.60 3.73 -11.22
C LYS A 228 5.74 5.24 -11.49
N PHE A 229 4.66 6.00 -11.27
CA PHE A 229 4.68 7.43 -11.48
C PHE A 229 5.67 8.13 -10.55
N PHE A 230 5.61 7.84 -9.25
CA PHE A 230 6.52 8.45 -8.28
C PHE A 230 7.98 8.06 -8.54
N GLU A 231 8.25 6.81 -8.92
CA GLU A 231 9.59 6.39 -9.34
C GLU A 231 10.06 7.18 -10.56
N ALA A 232 9.22 7.34 -11.60
CA ALA A 232 9.57 8.05 -12.83
C ALA A 232 9.93 9.51 -12.58
N ILE A 233 9.24 10.17 -11.65
CA ILE A 233 9.53 11.57 -11.29
C ILE A 233 10.64 11.70 -10.23
N GLY A 234 11.22 10.58 -9.75
CA GLY A 234 12.33 10.57 -8.82
C GLY A 234 11.96 10.76 -7.34
N ILE A 235 10.70 10.62 -6.96
CA ILE A 235 10.26 10.59 -5.56
C ILE A 235 10.24 9.14 -5.09
N LYS A 236 11.07 8.82 -4.08
CA LYS A 236 11.14 7.47 -3.54
C LYS A 236 9.94 7.19 -2.64
N VAL A 237 9.04 6.34 -3.10
CA VAL A 237 7.98 5.77 -2.26
C VAL A 237 8.41 4.38 -1.84
N GLN A 238 8.64 4.19 -0.53
CA GLN A 238 8.99 2.91 0.05
C GLN A 238 7.73 2.27 0.62
N ASN A 239 7.30 1.14 0.02
CA ASN A 239 6.15 0.41 0.51
C ASN A 239 6.55 -0.56 1.62
N GLY A 240 5.75 -0.63 2.69
CA GLY A 240 5.94 -1.52 3.82
C GLY A 240 4.67 -2.30 4.14
N TYR A 241 4.86 -3.49 4.70
CA TYR A 241 3.82 -4.41 5.12
C TYR A 241 3.89 -4.71 6.60
N GLY A 242 2.71 -4.81 7.19
CA GLY A 242 2.54 -5.23 8.56
C GLY A 242 1.10 -5.11 9.04
N LEU A 243 0.88 -5.63 10.23
CA LEU A 243 -0.41 -5.68 10.91
C LEU A 243 -0.25 -5.17 12.34
N THR A 244 -1.34 -4.85 13.01
CA THR A 244 -1.29 -4.51 14.43
C THR A 244 -0.68 -5.65 15.25
N GLU A 245 -0.97 -6.88 14.88
CA GLU A 245 -0.46 -8.12 15.45
C GLU A 245 1.05 -8.33 15.24
N THR A 246 1.69 -7.51 14.41
CA THR A 246 3.14 -7.57 14.14
C THR A 246 3.88 -6.26 14.46
N SER A 247 3.30 -5.33 15.19
CA SER A 247 3.86 -4.17 15.92
C SER A 247 4.39 -2.94 15.16
N PRO A 248 4.07 -2.58 13.94
CA PRO A 248 3.32 -3.28 12.92
C PRO A 248 4.19 -3.97 11.87
N ALA A 249 5.40 -3.40 11.53
CA ALA A 249 6.11 -3.69 10.29
C ALA A 249 6.81 -5.06 10.31
N VAL A 250 6.68 -5.78 9.20
CA VAL A 250 7.25 -7.11 8.97
C VAL A 250 8.23 -7.09 7.82
N ALA A 251 7.88 -6.42 6.75
CA ALA A 251 8.69 -6.25 5.56
C ALA A 251 8.57 -4.83 5.04
N ALA A 252 9.63 -4.32 4.44
CA ALA A 252 9.61 -3.03 3.78
C ALA A 252 10.68 -2.94 2.68
N ARG A 253 10.41 -2.12 1.68
CA ARG A 253 11.39 -1.72 0.67
C ARG A 253 12.47 -0.86 1.30
N ARG A 254 13.69 -0.99 0.84
CA ARG A 254 14.83 -0.25 1.34
C ARG A 254 15.33 0.78 0.31
N PRO A 255 16.02 1.85 0.72
CA PRO A 255 16.53 2.88 -0.19
C PRO A 255 17.43 2.33 -1.32
N PHE A 256 18.14 1.22 -1.06
CA PHE A 256 19.04 0.56 -2.00
C PHE A 256 18.37 -0.58 -2.79
N CYS A 257 17.15 -0.97 -2.43
CA CYS A 257 16.37 -2.03 -3.09
C CYS A 257 14.87 -1.71 -3.03
N ASN A 258 14.43 -0.76 -3.87
CA ASN A 258 13.03 -0.35 -3.97
C ASN A 258 12.40 -1.00 -5.20
N VAL A 259 11.96 -2.26 -5.06
CA VAL A 259 11.33 -3.03 -6.16
C VAL A 259 9.83 -2.75 -6.16
N LEU A 260 9.33 -2.20 -7.26
CA LEU A 260 7.92 -1.82 -7.39
C LEU A 260 7.00 -3.04 -7.37
N GLY A 261 5.77 -2.85 -6.88
CA GLY A 261 4.77 -3.93 -6.74
C GLY A 261 5.05 -4.90 -5.58
N THR A 262 6.05 -4.61 -4.73
CA THR A 262 6.42 -5.47 -3.61
C THR A 262 6.27 -4.74 -2.28
N VAL A 263 6.38 -5.48 -1.19
CA VAL A 263 6.52 -4.91 0.15
C VAL A 263 7.95 -5.06 0.70
N GLY A 264 8.89 -5.44 -0.15
CA GLY A 264 10.31 -5.50 0.18
C GLY A 264 10.73 -6.75 0.96
N HIS A 265 11.93 -6.69 1.53
CA HIS A 265 12.49 -7.78 2.32
C HIS A 265 11.96 -7.75 3.76
N PRO A 266 11.94 -8.91 4.44
CA PRO A 266 11.66 -9.00 5.85
C PRO A 266 12.54 -8.05 6.68
N ILE A 267 11.98 -7.52 7.76
CA ILE A 267 12.75 -6.78 8.77
C ILE A 267 13.65 -7.77 9.50
N LYS A 268 14.79 -7.30 9.92
CA LYS A 268 15.80 -8.13 10.61
C LYS A 268 15.17 -8.94 11.76
N HIS A 269 15.56 -10.20 11.86
CA HIS A 269 15.04 -11.17 12.84
C HIS A 269 13.56 -11.52 12.66
N THR A 270 12.96 -11.24 11.52
CA THR A 270 11.60 -11.65 11.18
C THR A 270 11.67 -12.74 10.11
N GLU A 271 11.05 -13.87 10.40
CA GLU A 271 10.94 -15.00 9.51
C GLU A 271 9.59 -14.98 8.82
N ILE A 272 9.57 -15.26 7.52
CA ILE A 272 8.35 -15.36 6.71
C ILE A 272 8.38 -16.68 5.97
N LYS A 273 7.25 -17.40 5.98
CA LYS A 273 7.03 -18.57 5.13
C LYS A 273 5.69 -18.47 4.43
N ILE A 274 5.62 -19.07 3.26
CA ILE A 274 4.37 -19.21 2.51
C ILE A 274 3.89 -20.64 2.69
N VAL A 275 2.61 -20.80 3.02
CA VAL A 275 2.01 -22.12 3.20
C VAL A 275 0.80 -22.27 2.29
N ASP A 276 0.57 -23.49 1.87
CA ASP A 276 -0.61 -23.87 1.11
C ASP A 276 -1.90 -23.62 1.93
N ILE A 277 -2.95 -23.14 1.27
CA ILE A 277 -4.19 -22.73 1.92
C ILE A 277 -4.95 -23.93 2.51
N GLU A 278 -4.89 -25.08 1.82
CA GLU A 278 -5.66 -26.27 2.18
C GLU A 278 -4.87 -27.20 3.08
N THR A 279 -3.62 -27.50 2.70
CA THR A 279 -2.78 -28.49 3.41
C THR A 279 -1.97 -27.89 4.55
N GLY A 280 -1.68 -26.57 4.50
CA GLY A 280 -0.81 -25.89 5.46
C GLY A 280 0.68 -26.21 5.27
N GLU A 281 1.06 -26.97 4.24
CA GLU A 281 2.43 -27.29 3.93
C GLU A 281 3.22 -26.06 3.45
N VAL A 282 4.52 -26.02 3.72
CA VAL A 282 5.39 -24.91 3.28
C VAL A 282 5.62 -25.02 1.79
N LEU A 283 5.34 -23.95 1.09
CA LEU A 283 5.50 -23.84 -0.35
C LEU A 283 6.90 -23.29 -0.71
N PRO A 284 7.47 -23.70 -1.86
CA PRO A 284 8.72 -23.15 -2.35
C PRO A 284 8.57 -21.70 -2.81
N ASP A 285 9.70 -20.96 -2.85
CA ASP A 285 9.75 -19.59 -3.35
C ASP A 285 9.12 -19.48 -4.75
N GLY A 286 8.39 -18.40 -5.00
CA GLY A 286 7.62 -18.17 -6.22
C GLY A 286 6.20 -18.73 -6.20
N SER A 287 5.86 -19.57 -5.22
CA SER A 287 4.51 -20.14 -5.07
C SER A 287 3.62 -19.26 -4.24
N LYS A 288 2.37 -19.10 -4.66
CA LYS A 288 1.33 -18.32 -3.98
C LYS A 288 0.70 -19.14 -2.85
N GLY A 289 0.54 -18.53 -1.68
CA GLY A 289 -0.13 -19.14 -0.52
C GLY A 289 -0.33 -18.15 0.62
N ILE A 290 -0.68 -18.66 1.79
CA ILE A 290 -0.87 -17.86 3.01
C ILE A 290 0.49 -17.45 3.58
N VAL A 291 0.61 -16.18 3.91
CA VAL A 291 1.79 -15.62 4.58
C VAL A 291 1.74 -15.93 6.07
N LYS A 292 2.73 -16.63 6.59
CA LYS A 292 2.95 -16.82 8.04
C LYS A 292 4.22 -16.12 8.49
N ILE A 293 4.18 -15.54 9.68
CA ILE A 293 5.24 -14.69 10.23
C ILE A 293 5.65 -15.19 11.61
N LYS A 294 6.96 -15.21 11.88
CA LYS A 294 7.53 -15.53 13.19
C LYS A 294 8.64 -14.54 13.53
N GLY A 295 8.76 -14.21 14.81
CA GLY A 295 9.86 -13.39 15.31
C GLY A 295 9.43 -12.32 16.32
N PRO A 296 10.37 -11.45 16.70
CA PRO A 296 10.17 -10.44 17.73
C PRO A 296 9.04 -9.43 17.48
N PRO A 297 8.59 -9.13 16.25
CA PRO A 297 7.47 -8.22 16.04
C PRO A 297 6.11 -8.83 16.36
N VAL A 298 5.99 -10.18 16.43
CA VAL A 298 4.72 -10.87 16.64
C VAL A 298 4.18 -10.63 18.04
N MET A 299 2.90 -10.30 18.15
CA MET A 299 2.17 -10.01 19.39
C MET A 299 2.25 -11.13 20.43
N LYS A 300 2.03 -10.78 21.70
CA LYS A 300 1.87 -11.76 22.78
C LYS A 300 0.56 -12.58 22.64
N GLY A 301 -0.46 -12.02 21.98
CA GLY A 301 -1.77 -12.62 21.79
C GLY A 301 -2.89 -11.59 21.91
N TYR A 302 -4.13 -12.07 21.87
CA TYR A 302 -5.31 -11.21 22.05
C TYR A 302 -5.75 -11.19 23.52
N TYR A 303 -5.95 -9.99 24.06
CA TYR A 303 -6.33 -9.77 25.45
C TYR A 303 -7.64 -10.45 25.80
N LYS A 304 -7.62 -11.28 26.86
CA LYS A 304 -8.76 -12.08 27.34
C LYS A 304 -9.48 -12.91 26.25
N ASN A 305 -8.75 -13.30 25.18
CA ASN A 305 -9.30 -14.09 24.10
C ASN A 305 -8.32 -15.21 23.67
N PRO A 306 -8.17 -16.27 24.49
CA PRO A 306 -7.25 -17.36 24.21
C PRO A 306 -7.66 -18.15 22.96
N SER A 307 -8.96 -18.30 22.68
CA SER A 307 -9.43 -18.98 21.47
C SER A 307 -8.96 -18.27 20.20
N ALA A 308 -9.15 -16.95 20.11
CA ALA A 308 -8.65 -16.19 18.97
C ALA A 308 -7.12 -16.20 18.88
N THR A 309 -6.41 -16.22 20.02
CA THR A 309 -4.96 -16.32 20.06
C THR A 309 -4.48 -17.65 19.48
N ASN A 310 -5.04 -18.77 19.92
CA ASN A 310 -4.68 -20.11 19.44
C ASN A 310 -5.01 -20.33 17.95
N ASN A 311 -6.05 -19.65 17.44
CA ASN A 311 -6.37 -19.68 16.01
C ASN A 311 -5.40 -18.85 15.16
N ALA A 312 -4.76 -17.83 15.73
CA ALA A 312 -3.87 -16.93 15.02
C ALA A 312 -2.39 -17.32 15.16
N LEU A 313 -2.01 -17.87 16.31
CA LEU A 313 -0.64 -18.28 16.63
C LEU A 313 -0.60 -19.81 16.80
N ASP A 314 0.26 -20.48 16.05
CA ASP A 314 0.50 -21.91 16.26
C ASP A 314 1.49 -22.16 17.42
N GLN A 315 1.66 -23.44 17.77
CA GLN A 315 2.51 -23.84 18.89
C GLN A 315 3.98 -23.50 18.71
N GLU A 316 4.43 -23.32 17.47
CA GLU A 316 5.81 -22.91 17.13
C GLU A 316 5.98 -21.40 17.14
N GLY A 317 4.92 -20.62 17.35
CA GLY A 317 4.93 -19.15 17.35
C GLY A 317 4.80 -18.50 15.97
N TRP A 318 4.32 -19.24 14.97
CA TRP A 318 3.98 -18.68 13.67
C TRP A 318 2.61 -18.01 13.72
N PHE A 319 2.57 -16.75 13.35
CA PHE A 319 1.35 -15.97 13.20
C PHE A 319 0.78 -16.14 11.79
N ASN A 320 -0.47 -16.57 11.70
CA ASN A 320 -1.22 -16.65 10.46
C ASN A 320 -1.84 -15.28 10.16
N THR A 321 -1.35 -14.62 9.11
CA THR A 321 -1.79 -13.26 8.75
C THR A 321 -3.15 -13.24 8.05
N GLY A 322 -3.54 -14.33 7.40
CA GLY A 322 -4.65 -14.39 6.46
C GLY A 322 -4.41 -13.60 5.17
N ASP A 323 -3.22 -13.06 4.97
CA ASP A 323 -2.85 -12.40 3.73
C ASP A 323 -2.24 -13.44 2.75
N ILE A 324 -2.49 -13.24 1.46
CA ILE A 324 -2.00 -14.09 0.36
C ILE A 324 -0.80 -13.40 -0.28
N GLY A 325 0.25 -14.19 -0.52
CA GLY A 325 1.46 -13.67 -1.13
C GLY A 325 2.44 -14.76 -1.55
N TRP A 326 3.63 -14.34 -1.96
CA TRP A 326 4.73 -15.22 -2.35
C TRP A 326 6.07 -14.53 -2.09
N ILE A 327 7.13 -15.34 -1.97
CA ILE A 327 8.50 -14.86 -1.80
C ILE A 327 9.23 -14.98 -3.13
N ALA A 328 9.95 -13.94 -3.53
CA ALA A 328 10.72 -13.95 -4.78
C ALA A 328 11.90 -14.92 -4.69
N PRO A 329 12.07 -15.81 -5.68
CA PRO A 329 13.18 -16.77 -5.71
C PRO A 329 14.53 -16.08 -5.75
N HIS A 330 15.52 -16.72 -5.11
CA HIS A 330 16.89 -16.26 -5.10
C HIS A 330 17.63 -16.58 -6.41
N HIS A 331 18.12 -15.54 -7.07
CA HIS A 331 18.97 -15.66 -8.26
C HIS A 331 20.35 -15.04 -8.01
N ALA A 332 21.41 -15.80 -8.15
CA ALA A 332 22.79 -15.29 -8.00
C ALA A 332 23.16 -14.29 -9.13
N THR A 333 22.56 -14.44 -10.30
CA THR A 333 22.80 -13.61 -11.49
C THR A 333 21.49 -13.30 -12.20
N GLY A 334 21.51 -12.40 -13.16
CA GLY A 334 20.33 -12.10 -13.98
C GLY A 334 19.58 -10.81 -13.59
N PRO A 335 18.45 -10.56 -14.25
CA PRO A 335 17.68 -9.34 -14.05
C PRO A 335 16.96 -9.27 -12.68
N SER A 336 16.85 -10.39 -11.98
CA SER A 336 16.17 -10.50 -10.67
C SER A 336 17.15 -10.74 -9.51
N ARG A 337 18.46 -10.57 -9.71
CA ARG A 337 19.50 -10.95 -8.72
C ARG A 337 19.40 -10.21 -7.37
N LYS A 338 18.71 -9.07 -7.32
CA LYS A 338 18.48 -8.31 -6.09
C LYS A 338 17.10 -8.55 -5.48
N CYS A 339 16.26 -9.37 -6.12
CA CYS A 339 14.88 -9.56 -5.69
C CYS A 339 14.69 -10.77 -4.75
N GLY A 340 15.68 -11.66 -4.63
CA GLY A 340 15.55 -12.86 -3.81
C GLY A 340 15.16 -12.56 -2.37
N GLY A 341 14.17 -13.28 -1.83
CA GLY A 341 13.66 -13.09 -0.49
C GLY A 341 12.69 -11.90 -0.32
N ILE A 342 12.36 -11.17 -1.38
CA ILE A 342 11.35 -10.11 -1.35
C ILE A 342 9.96 -10.71 -1.22
N LEU A 343 9.16 -10.17 -0.31
CA LEU A 343 7.74 -10.51 -0.16
C LEU A 343 6.88 -9.70 -1.13
N VAL A 344 5.97 -10.39 -1.79
CA VAL A 344 4.91 -9.81 -2.64
C VAL A 344 3.57 -10.23 -2.08
N LEU A 345 2.66 -9.28 -1.93
CA LEU A 345 1.28 -9.53 -1.50
C LEU A 345 0.35 -9.42 -2.70
N GLU A 346 -0.63 -10.31 -2.77
CA GLU A 346 -1.62 -10.35 -3.85
C GLU A 346 -3.05 -10.09 -3.35
N GLY A 347 -3.33 -10.32 -2.05
CA GLY A 347 -4.66 -10.11 -1.50
C GLY A 347 -4.83 -10.64 -0.09
N ARG A 348 -6.08 -10.85 0.30
CA ARG A 348 -6.46 -11.49 1.56
C ARG A 348 -7.34 -12.69 1.30
N ALA A 349 -7.09 -13.79 1.99
CA ALA A 349 -7.88 -15.01 1.87
C ALA A 349 -9.38 -14.78 2.14
N LYS A 350 -9.72 -13.81 2.98
CA LYS A 350 -11.12 -13.46 3.30
C LYS A 350 -11.80 -12.57 2.29
N ASP A 351 -11.01 -11.81 1.53
CA ASP A 351 -11.52 -10.88 0.54
C ASP A 351 -11.60 -11.54 -0.84
N THR A 352 -10.99 -12.73 -1.00
CA THR A 352 -11.08 -13.54 -2.21
C THR A 352 -12.54 -13.88 -2.49
N ILE A 353 -13.01 -13.54 -3.67
CA ILE A 353 -14.37 -13.83 -4.14
C ILE A 353 -14.36 -15.21 -4.78
N VAL A 354 -15.18 -16.11 -4.28
CA VAL A 354 -15.40 -17.41 -4.89
C VAL A 354 -16.66 -17.32 -5.75
N LEU A 355 -16.49 -17.48 -7.06
CA LEU A 355 -17.63 -17.48 -7.99
C LEU A 355 -18.39 -18.79 -7.92
N ALA A 356 -19.66 -18.79 -8.35
CA ALA A 356 -20.47 -20.01 -8.44
C ALA A 356 -19.88 -21.08 -9.38
N THR A 357 -18.91 -20.70 -10.23
CA THR A 357 -18.11 -21.59 -11.07
C THR A 357 -16.98 -22.28 -10.33
N GLY A 358 -16.70 -21.88 -9.08
CA GLY A 358 -15.57 -22.36 -8.26
C GLY A 358 -14.28 -21.61 -8.48
N GLU A 359 -14.26 -20.56 -9.32
CA GLU A 359 -13.08 -19.73 -9.55
C GLU A 359 -12.85 -18.76 -8.40
N ASN A 360 -11.59 -18.64 -7.98
CA ASN A 360 -11.15 -17.70 -6.96
C ASN A 360 -10.63 -16.42 -7.59
N VAL A 361 -11.18 -15.28 -7.21
CA VAL A 361 -10.83 -13.97 -7.74
C VAL A 361 -10.35 -13.06 -6.63
N GLU A 362 -9.16 -12.47 -6.81
CA GLU A 362 -8.62 -11.44 -5.93
C GLU A 362 -9.17 -10.08 -6.34
N PRO A 363 -10.10 -9.48 -5.59
CA PRO A 363 -10.77 -8.26 -6.02
C PRO A 363 -9.84 -7.06 -6.06
N ALA A 364 -8.79 -7.04 -5.23
CA ALA A 364 -7.86 -5.91 -5.13
C ALA A 364 -7.14 -5.61 -6.45
N GLU A 365 -6.80 -6.62 -7.26
CA GLU A 365 -6.17 -6.44 -8.57
C GLU A 365 -7.11 -5.72 -9.55
N LEU A 366 -8.36 -6.14 -9.58
CA LEU A 366 -9.37 -5.54 -10.47
C LEU A 366 -9.73 -4.12 -10.03
N GLU A 367 -9.84 -3.91 -8.71
CA GLU A 367 -10.10 -2.59 -8.12
C GLU A 367 -8.96 -1.61 -8.43
N GLU A 368 -7.70 -2.07 -8.35
CA GLU A 368 -6.53 -1.28 -8.72
C GLU A 368 -6.57 -0.88 -10.21
N ILE A 369 -6.93 -1.80 -11.08
CA ILE A 369 -7.01 -1.52 -12.53
C ILE A 369 -8.11 -0.52 -12.81
N ALA A 370 -9.29 -0.70 -12.23
CA ALA A 370 -10.43 0.19 -12.40
C ALA A 370 -10.18 1.60 -11.86
N SER A 371 -9.43 1.72 -10.76
CA SER A 371 -9.08 3.02 -10.15
C SER A 371 -8.17 3.90 -11.02
N ARG A 372 -7.65 3.37 -12.14
CA ARG A 372 -6.90 4.17 -13.14
C ARG A 372 -7.79 5.11 -13.92
N SER A 373 -9.09 4.84 -13.99
CA SER A 373 -10.04 5.72 -14.64
C SER A 373 -10.25 7.01 -13.84
N SER A 374 -10.16 8.15 -14.50
CA SER A 374 -10.47 9.43 -13.89
C SER A 374 -11.95 9.61 -13.54
N LEU A 375 -12.82 8.76 -14.11
CA LEU A 375 -14.27 8.79 -13.87
C LEU A 375 -14.68 8.04 -12.61
N ILE A 376 -13.81 7.22 -12.03
CA ILE A 376 -14.06 6.40 -10.85
C ILE A 376 -13.30 7.01 -9.67
N ASP A 377 -14.02 7.35 -8.61
CA ASP A 377 -13.44 7.82 -7.34
C ASP A 377 -13.16 6.66 -6.40
N GLN A 378 -14.14 5.74 -6.25
CA GLN A 378 -13.99 4.54 -5.44
C GLN A 378 -14.70 3.36 -6.11
N ILE A 379 -14.16 2.16 -5.91
CA ILE A 379 -14.74 0.93 -6.44
C ILE A 379 -14.58 -0.21 -5.43
N MET A 380 -15.59 -1.06 -5.33
CA MET A 380 -15.56 -2.32 -4.59
C MET A 380 -16.12 -3.44 -5.47
N VAL A 381 -15.27 -4.38 -5.85
CA VAL A 381 -15.67 -5.57 -6.63
C VAL A 381 -16.45 -6.52 -5.72
N ILE A 382 -17.57 -7.05 -6.24
CA ILE A 382 -18.48 -7.98 -5.60
C ILE A 382 -18.75 -9.18 -6.52
N GLY A 383 -19.32 -10.26 -5.99
CA GLY A 383 -19.64 -11.44 -6.81
C GLY A 383 -19.55 -12.76 -6.07
N GLN A 384 -19.44 -12.73 -4.72
CA GLN A 384 -19.42 -13.96 -3.91
C GLN A 384 -20.63 -14.82 -4.23
N ASP A 385 -20.39 -16.10 -4.57
CA ASP A 385 -21.38 -17.11 -4.95
C ASP A 385 -22.24 -16.75 -6.18
N ARG A 386 -21.79 -15.78 -6.98
CA ARG A 386 -22.45 -15.35 -8.23
C ARG A 386 -21.74 -15.93 -9.46
N ARG A 387 -22.43 -15.99 -10.60
CA ARG A 387 -21.86 -16.50 -11.86
C ARG A 387 -20.85 -15.54 -12.50
N ARG A 388 -20.88 -14.26 -12.13
CA ARG A 388 -20.04 -13.21 -12.68
C ARG A 388 -19.74 -12.15 -11.62
N LEU A 389 -18.63 -11.46 -11.79
CA LEU A 389 -18.29 -10.31 -10.94
C LEU A 389 -19.19 -9.14 -11.25
N GLY A 390 -19.46 -8.34 -10.24
CA GLY A 390 -20.02 -7.00 -10.32
C GLY A 390 -19.17 -6.03 -9.53
N ALA A 391 -19.58 -4.75 -9.50
CA ALA A 391 -18.93 -3.77 -8.67
C ALA A 391 -19.89 -2.71 -8.14
N ILE A 392 -19.59 -2.16 -6.96
CA ILE A 392 -20.16 -0.92 -6.45
C ILE A 392 -19.16 0.18 -6.80
N VAL A 393 -19.65 1.20 -7.51
CA VAL A 393 -18.82 2.28 -8.05
C VAL A 393 -19.30 3.62 -7.51
N VAL A 394 -18.39 4.39 -6.92
CA VAL A 394 -18.59 5.81 -6.62
C VAL A 394 -17.95 6.61 -7.77
N PRO A 395 -18.73 7.32 -8.59
CA PRO A 395 -18.19 8.10 -9.68
C PRO A 395 -17.47 9.35 -9.18
N ASN A 396 -16.46 9.79 -9.90
CA ASN A 396 -15.93 11.13 -9.76
C ASN A 396 -16.90 12.10 -10.42
N ASN A 397 -17.85 12.64 -9.66
CA ASN A 397 -18.95 13.44 -10.18
C ASN A 397 -18.52 14.59 -11.10
N ASN A 398 -17.39 15.26 -10.79
CA ASN A 398 -16.90 16.38 -11.58
C ASN A 398 -16.42 15.93 -12.99
N GLU A 399 -15.64 14.86 -13.03
CA GLU A 399 -15.08 14.34 -14.28
C GLU A 399 -16.12 13.55 -15.07
N ALA A 400 -16.95 12.75 -14.41
CA ALA A 400 -18.00 11.96 -15.04
C ALA A 400 -19.08 12.86 -15.70
N LEU A 401 -19.55 13.89 -15.00
CA LEU A 401 -20.49 14.87 -15.57
C LEU A 401 -19.86 15.70 -16.70
N ALA A 402 -18.58 16.08 -16.55
CA ALA A 402 -17.87 16.78 -17.61
C ALA A 402 -17.69 15.90 -18.86
N ALA A 403 -17.42 14.61 -18.69
CA ALA A 403 -17.33 13.65 -19.78
C ALA A 403 -18.69 13.39 -20.44
N ALA A 404 -19.77 13.25 -19.64
CA ALA A 404 -21.12 13.09 -20.14
C ALA A 404 -21.56 14.30 -20.99
N LYS A 405 -21.32 15.53 -20.51
CA LYS A 405 -21.60 16.76 -21.27
C LYS A 405 -20.81 16.89 -22.57
N ARG A 406 -19.61 16.32 -22.66
CA ARG A 406 -18.84 16.30 -23.93
C ARG A 406 -19.37 15.29 -24.94
N LYS A 407 -19.96 14.18 -24.48
CA LYS A 407 -20.48 13.09 -25.32
C LYS A 407 -21.93 13.35 -25.76
N SER A 408 -22.71 14.01 -24.93
CA SER A 408 -24.06 14.48 -25.26
C SER A 408 -24.01 15.99 -25.51
N SER A 409 -24.29 16.41 -26.75
CA SER A 409 -24.56 17.82 -27.09
C SER A 409 -25.93 18.28 -26.56
N LEU A 410 -26.36 17.78 -25.41
CA LEU A 410 -27.72 17.87 -24.90
C LEU A 410 -27.83 18.83 -23.69
N ASP A 411 -28.68 19.81 -23.84
CA ASP A 411 -29.46 20.44 -22.77
C ASP A 411 -30.54 19.43 -22.27
N GLY A 412 -30.10 18.28 -21.74
CA GLY A 412 -30.97 17.15 -21.44
C GLY A 412 -31.25 16.98 -19.94
N ASN A 413 -32.39 16.38 -19.67
CA ASN A 413 -32.97 16.01 -18.37
C ASN A 413 -31.97 15.23 -17.49
N ASN A 414 -32.06 15.36 -16.17
CA ASN A 414 -31.14 14.71 -15.19
C ASN A 414 -31.06 13.17 -15.33
N ASP A 415 -32.10 12.50 -15.81
CA ASP A 415 -32.14 11.04 -15.98
C ASP A 415 -31.30 10.60 -17.18
N GLU A 416 -31.32 11.33 -18.30
CA GLU A 416 -30.46 11.06 -19.47
C GLU A 416 -28.97 11.27 -19.14
N ALA A 417 -28.68 12.19 -18.22
CA ALA A 417 -27.30 12.40 -17.75
C ALA A 417 -26.80 11.21 -16.90
N LYS A 418 -27.67 10.61 -16.06
CA LYS A 418 -27.31 9.41 -15.27
C LYS A 418 -27.06 8.19 -16.15
N ASP A 419 -27.89 7.95 -17.14
CA ASP A 419 -27.70 6.85 -18.09
C ASP A 419 -26.42 7.03 -18.91
N THR A 420 -26.11 8.25 -19.30
CA THR A 420 -24.85 8.58 -19.99
C THR A 420 -23.65 8.33 -19.12
N VAL A 421 -23.67 8.70 -17.84
CA VAL A 421 -22.60 8.42 -16.86
C VAL A 421 -22.44 6.91 -16.67
N MET A 422 -23.54 6.17 -16.53
CA MET A 422 -23.53 4.71 -16.40
C MET A 422 -22.83 4.06 -17.59
N ASN A 423 -23.20 4.44 -18.81
CA ASN A 423 -22.58 3.91 -20.03
C ASN A 423 -21.10 4.27 -20.14
N LEU A 424 -20.71 5.48 -19.72
CA LEU A 424 -19.31 5.90 -19.68
C LEU A 424 -18.49 5.04 -18.68
N LEU A 425 -19.03 4.75 -17.51
CA LEU A 425 -18.37 3.90 -16.52
C LEU A 425 -18.20 2.46 -17.04
N TYR A 426 -19.18 1.92 -17.74
CA TYR A 426 -19.05 0.60 -18.41
C TYR A 426 -17.97 0.61 -19.49
N ASP A 427 -17.93 1.64 -20.35
CA ASP A 427 -16.91 1.79 -21.39
C ASP A 427 -15.49 1.88 -20.80
N GLU A 428 -15.34 2.63 -19.70
CA GLU A 428 -14.08 2.75 -18.96
C GLU A 428 -13.64 1.42 -18.36
N LEU A 429 -14.53 0.74 -17.63
CA LEU A 429 -14.21 -0.56 -17.04
C LEU A 429 -13.83 -1.58 -18.11
N ARG A 430 -14.57 -1.64 -19.22
CA ARG A 430 -14.25 -2.51 -20.35
C ARG A 430 -12.87 -2.19 -20.93
N THR A 431 -12.53 -0.91 -21.06
CA THR A 431 -11.27 -0.46 -21.63
C THR A 431 -10.10 -0.83 -20.72
N TRP A 432 -10.20 -0.54 -19.44
CA TRP A 432 -9.13 -0.81 -18.49
C TRP A 432 -8.92 -2.30 -18.21
N MET A 433 -10.00 -3.09 -18.29
CA MET A 433 -9.96 -4.53 -18.03
C MET A 433 -9.77 -5.41 -19.26
N ALA A 434 -9.52 -4.83 -20.43
CA ALA A 434 -9.42 -5.56 -21.70
C ALA A 434 -8.34 -6.67 -21.73
N GLY A 435 -7.38 -6.68 -20.81
CA GLY A 435 -6.35 -7.71 -20.70
C GLY A 435 -6.46 -8.59 -19.45
N CYS A 436 -7.50 -8.41 -18.64
CA CYS A 436 -7.67 -9.15 -17.38
C CYS A 436 -8.35 -10.50 -17.61
N SER A 437 -8.01 -11.49 -16.78
CA SER A 437 -8.64 -12.82 -16.79
C SER A 437 -10.12 -12.76 -16.45
N PHE A 438 -10.52 -11.79 -15.64
CA PHE A 438 -11.89 -11.57 -15.21
C PHE A 438 -12.38 -10.18 -15.63
N GLN A 439 -13.67 -10.12 -15.95
CA GLN A 439 -14.36 -8.88 -16.33
C GLN A 439 -15.41 -8.54 -15.29
N ILE A 440 -15.57 -7.25 -14.98
CA ILE A 440 -16.68 -6.76 -14.16
C ILE A 440 -17.92 -6.67 -15.07
N GLY A 441 -18.98 -7.35 -14.66
CA GLY A 441 -20.28 -7.35 -15.35
C GLY A 441 -21.16 -6.20 -14.87
N PRO A 442 -22.20 -6.44 -14.04
CA PRO A 442 -23.09 -5.39 -13.59
C PRO A 442 -22.42 -4.46 -12.59
N ILE A 443 -22.76 -3.16 -12.66
CA ILE A 443 -22.28 -2.17 -11.69
C ILE A 443 -23.44 -1.50 -10.99
N LEU A 444 -23.29 -1.29 -9.69
CA LEU A 444 -24.14 -0.45 -8.84
C LEU A 444 -23.45 0.89 -8.67
N VAL A 445 -24.01 1.95 -9.22
CA VAL A 445 -23.48 3.31 -9.05
C VAL A 445 -24.11 3.94 -7.82
N VAL A 446 -23.28 4.39 -6.89
CA VAL A 446 -23.70 5.04 -5.64
C VAL A 446 -23.14 6.46 -5.59
N GLU A 447 -23.98 7.41 -5.15
CA GLU A 447 -23.60 8.84 -5.08
C GLU A 447 -22.82 9.16 -3.80
N GLU A 448 -23.09 8.41 -2.71
CA GLU A 448 -22.46 8.62 -1.42
C GLU A 448 -21.06 7.96 -1.39
N PRO A 449 -19.98 8.73 -1.19
CA PRO A 449 -18.64 8.16 -1.09
C PRO A 449 -18.48 7.35 0.19
N PHE A 450 -17.59 6.35 0.14
CA PHE A 450 -17.18 5.63 1.35
C PHE A 450 -16.26 6.52 2.18
N THR A 451 -16.62 6.75 3.42
CA THR A 451 -15.89 7.64 4.33
C THR A 451 -15.72 7.03 5.71
N ILE A 452 -14.84 7.63 6.52
CA ILE A 452 -14.67 7.26 7.93
C ILE A 452 -15.94 7.65 8.70
N ASP A 453 -16.52 8.82 8.40
CA ASP A 453 -17.65 9.39 9.11
C ASP A 453 -18.93 8.55 8.95
N ASN A 454 -19.18 7.98 7.75
CA ASN A 454 -20.31 7.07 7.53
C ASN A 454 -20.02 5.62 7.89
N GLY A 455 -18.82 5.33 8.42
CA GLY A 455 -18.42 4.02 8.91
C GLY A 455 -18.10 2.99 7.81
N LEU A 456 -18.09 3.40 6.52
CA LEU A 456 -17.78 2.53 5.38
C LEU A 456 -16.26 2.42 5.12
N MET A 457 -15.45 3.26 5.78
CA MET A 457 -14.00 3.15 5.80
C MET A 457 -13.46 3.04 7.23
N THR A 458 -12.27 2.45 7.33
CA THR A 458 -11.49 2.45 8.58
C THR A 458 -10.81 3.81 8.79
N PRO A 459 -10.34 4.14 10.02
CA PRO A 459 -9.50 5.32 10.25
C PRO A 459 -8.20 5.36 9.44
N THR A 460 -7.75 4.20 8.94
CA THR A 460 -6.62 4.07 8.00
C THR A 460 -7.06 4.06 6.53
N MET A 461 -8.26 4.56 6.25
CA MET A 461 -8.81 4.77 4.90
C MET A 461 -8.94 3.50 4.05
N LYS A 462 -9.23 2.35 4.67
CA LYS A 462 -9.57 1.10 3.97
C LYS A 462 -11.07 0.93 3.89
N ILE A 463 -11.58 0.49 2.74
CA ILE A 463 -12.99 0.14 2.55
C ILE A 463 -13.34 -1.04 3.47
N ARG A 464 -14.43 -0.91 4.18
CA ARG A 464 -15.00 -1.97 5.02
C ARG A 464 -16.01 -2.76 4.19
N ARG A 465 -15.48 -3.75 3.45
CA ARG A 465 -16.26 -4.54 2.48
C ARG A 465 -17.53 -5.12 3.07
N ASP A 466 -17.44 -5.66 4.30
CA ASP A 466 -18.57 -6.17 5.07
C ASP A 466 -19.67 -5.14 5.30
N ARG A 467 -19.28 -3.91 5.64
CA ARG A 467 -20.21 -2.82 5.90
C ARG A 467 -20.84 -2.26 4.64
N VAL A 468 -20.04 -2.11 3.58
CA VAL A 468 -20.53 -1.66 2.27
C VAL A 468 -21.50 -2.68 1.71
N ALA A 469 -21.16 -3.97 1.73
CA ALA A 469 -22.04 -5.05 1.27
C ALA A 469 -23.36 -5.10 2.07
N ALA A 470 -23.28 -4.96 3.40
CA ALA A 470 -24.49 -4.94 4.24
C ALA A 470 -25.37 -3.72 3.98
N LYS A 471 -24.77 -2.53 3.74
CA LYS A 471 -25.52 -1.29 3.45
C LYS A 471 -26.29 -1.38 2.13
N TYR A 472 -25.70 -1.97 1.10
CA TYR A 472 -26.25 -2.04 -0.26
C TYR A 472 -26.76 -3.43 -0.61
N GLN A 473 -27.10 -4.26 0.39
CA GLN A 473 -27.45 -5.66 0.18
C GLN A 473 -28.64 -5.84 -0.80
N SER A 474 -29.71 -5.06 -0.63
CA SER A 474 -30.90 -5.15 -1.49
C SER A 474 -30.61 -4.77 -2.94
N GLU A 475 -29.80 -3.72 -3.14
CA GLU A 475 -29.40 -3.25 -4.46
C GLU A 475 -28.40 -4.21 -5.14
N ILE A 476 -27.54 -4.85 -4.35
CA ILE A 476 -26.65 -5.91 -4.85
C ILE A 476 -27.46 -7.13 -5.29
N GLU A 477 -28.48 -7.54 -4.52
CA GLU A 477 -29.36 -8.65 -4.90
C GLU A 477 -30.08 -8.36 -6.21
N ALA A 478 -30.69 -7.20 -6.33
CA ALA A 478 -31.37 -6.74 -7.53
C ALA A 478 -30.44 -6.60 -8.77
N LEU A 479 -29.15 -6.35 -8.53
CA LEU A 479 -28.14 -6.21 -9.60
C LEU A 479 -27.90 -7.54 -10.35
N TYR A 480 -28.16 -8.67 -9.70
CA TYR A 480 -27.90 -10.03 -10.22
C TYR A 480 -29.19 -10.78 -10.64
N GLU A 481 -30.35 -10.23 -10.42
CA GLU A 481 -31.63 -10.72 -10.94
C GLU A 481 -31.76 -10.43 -12.46
#